data_994a24c6b99f43a6e8b49f8c8fc181e1
#
_entry.id   994a24c6b99f43a6e8b49f8c8fc181e1
#
_cell.length_a   1.000
_cell.length_b   1.000
_cell.length_c   1.000
_cell.angle_alpha   90.00
_cell.angle_beta   90.00
_cell.angle_gamma   90.00
#
_symmetry.space_group_name_H-M   'P 1'
#
loop_
_entity.id
_entity.type
_entity.pdbx_description
1 polymer ?
#
loop_
_entity_poly.entity_id
_entity_poly.type
_entity_poly.pdbx_seq_one_letter_code
_entity_poly.pdbx_strand_id
1 'polypeptide(L)'
;MLNKRTVQIHDIGEVSLEKSQRARKINISVRSSKEVRVAVPIGTPFLVAENFANKKKGWILKKISEISAKKRLSLKDDEDHSKKERMISELVDQLAKKFDFQYNTVIFKDMTSRWGSCSYENNICLNKKLTLLPDRFRDCIILHELLHTKIKNHGSFFWSEFDRMVPNAKRLHREINKKYII
;
A
#
# COMPACT_ATOMS: atom_id res chain seq x y z
N MET A 1 29.24 -6.99 15.38
CA MET A 1 28.25 -8.08 15.27
C MET A 1 27.57 -8.00 13.92
N LEU A 2 27.39 -9.13 13.23
CA LEU A 2 26.66 -9.17 11.95
C LEU A 2 25.20 -8.78 12.17
N ASN A 3 24.78 -7.62 11.61
CA ASN A 3 23.41 -7.13 11.73
C ASN A 3 22.45 -7.77 10.72
N LYS A 4 22.98 -8.52 9.74
CA LYS A 4 22.21 -9.16 8.66
C LYS A 4 22.83 -10.51 8.32
N ARG A 5 21.98 -11.51 8.03
CA ARG A 5 22.34 -12.82 7.52
C ARG A 5 21.34 -13.22 6.44
N THR A 6 21.80 -13.77 5.34
CA THR A 6 20.96 -14.38 4.31
C THR A 6 21.00 -15.91 4.48
N VAL A 7 19.85 -16.55 4.40
CA VAL A 7 19.70 -18.01 4.47
C VAL A 7 18.90 -18.51 3.28
N GLN A 8 19.20 -19.71 2.81
CA GLN A 8 18.42 -20.40 1.78
C GLN A 8 17.35 -21.27 2.42
N ILE A 9 16.09 -21.03 2.10
CA ILE A 9 14.98 -21.89 2.53
C ILE A 9 14.41 -22.59 1.31
N HIS A 10 14.34 -23.91 1.37
CA HIS A 10 13.81 -24.72 0.28
C HIS A 10 12.43 -24.25 -0.18
N ASP A 11 12.22 -24.11 -1.50
CA ASP A 11 11.06 -23.58 -2.20
C ASP A 11 10.80 -22.06 -2.06
N ILE A 12 11.42 -21.36 -1.11
CA ILE A 12 11.31 -19.91 -0.97
C ILE A 12 12.47 -19.20 -1.66
N GLY A 13 13.69 -19.78 -1.59
CA GLY A 13 14.91 -19.14 -2.02
C GLY A 13 15.57 -18.34 -0.90
N GLU A 14 16.15 -17.19 -1.24
CA GLU A 14 16.86 -16.33 -0.29
C GLU A 14 15.91 -15.62 0.68
N VAL A 15 16.22 -15.73 1.97
CA VAL A 15 15.53 -15.05 3.05
C VAL A 15 16.53 -14.21 3.85
N SER A 16 16.28 -12.91 3.92
CA SER A 16 17.11 -11.97 4.68
C SER A 16 16.68 -11.91 6.14
N LEU A 17 17.56 -12.28 7.06
CA LEU A 17 17.38 -12.13 8.51
C LEU A 17 18.10 -10.86 8.96
N GLU A 18 17.39 -9.88 9.52
CA GLU A 18 17.95 -8.58 9.89
C GLU A 18 17.65 -8.23 11.34
N LYS A 19 18.68 -7.89 12.11
CA LYS A 19 18.52 -7.39 13.48
C LYS A 19 17.78 -6.06 13.48
N SER A 20 16.82 -5.93 14.37
CA SER A 20 15.99 -4.74 14.49
C SER A 20 15.81 -4.32 15.95
N GLN A 21 16.23 -3.11 16.28
CA GLN A 21 16.01 -2.51 17.61
C GLN A 21 14.53 -2.29 17.91
N ARG A 22 13.72 -2.06 16.87
CA ARG A 22 12.28 -1.81 17.01
C ARG A 22 11.47 -3.10 17.14
N ALA A 23 12.01 -4.24 16.69
CA ALA A 23 11.28 -5.50 16.73
C ALA A 23 11.28 -6.06 18.17
N ARG A 24 10.09 -6.24 18.74
CA ARG A 24 9.89 -6.92 20.03
C ARG A 24 9.68 -8.43 19.85
N LYS A 25 9.36 -8.90 18.64
CA LYS A 25 9.18 -10.30 18.24
C LYS A 25 9.65 -10.49 16.82
N ILE A 26 9.96 -11.75 16.45
CA ILE A 26 10.30 -12.09 15.06
C ILE A 26 9.10 -11.78 14.17
N ASN A 27 9.34 -11.04 13.09
CA ASN A 27 8.31 -10.68 12.11
C ASN A 27 8.80 -10.96 10.70
N ILE A 28 7.95 -11.61 9.89
CA ILE A 28 8.23 -11.92 8.48
C ILE A 28 7.46 -10.94 7.61
N SER A 29 8.15 -10.34 6.65
CA SER A 29 7.57 -9.51 5.60
C SER A 29 7.97 -10.02 4.21
N VAL A 30 7.00 -10.13 3.32
CA VAL A 30 7.19 -10.49 1.91
C VAL A 30 6.85 -9.25 1.09
N ARG A 31 7.84 -8.66 0.40
CA ARG A 31 7.67 -7.43 -0.39
C ARG A 31 7.51 -7.72 -1.88
N SER A 32 8.14 -8.79 -2.34
CA SER A 32 8.02 -9.27 -3.71
C SER A 32 8.20 -10.79 -3.74
N SER A 33 8.03 -11.41 -4.91
CA SER A 33 8.29 -12.84 -5.07
C SER A 33 9.74 -13.23 -4.79
N LYS A 34 10.66 -12.26 -4.80
CA LYS A 34 12.11 -12.47 -4.58
C LYS A 34 12.63 -11.84 -3.27
N GLU A 35 11.78 -11.14 -2.51
CA GLU A 35 12.22 -10.40 -1.33
C GLU A 35 11.43 -10.80 -0.09
N VAL A 36 11.99 -11.75 0.64
CA VAL A 36 11.49 -12.19 1.95
C VAL A 36 12.45 -11.72 3.04
N ARG A 37 11.94 -10.91 3.95
CA ARG A 37 12.71 -10.33 5.06
C ARG A 37 12.14 -10.77 6.40
N VAL A 38 13.03 -11.14 7.33
CA VAL A 38 12.69 -11.45 8.72
C VAL A 38 13.35 -10.43 9.65
N ALA A 39 12.55 -9.63 10.32
CA ALA A 39 13.03 -8.73 11.37
C ALA A 39 13.23 -9.54 12.66
N VAL A 40 14.46 -9.52 13.19
CA VAL A 40 14.90 -10.32 14.34
C VAL A 40 15.22 -9.37 15.50
N PRO A 41 14.60 -9.51 16.69
CA PRO A 41 14.99 -8.76 17.86
C PRO A 41 16.48 -8.92 18.17
N ILE A 42 17.13 -7.89 18.71
CA ILE A 42 18.60 -7.88 18.96
C ILE A 42 19.05 -9.08 19.79
N GLY A 43 18.35 -9.42 20.85
CA GLY A 43 18.67 -10.53 21.74
C GLY A 43 18.36 -11.93 21.19
N THR A 44 17.70 -12.04 20.02
CA THR A 44 17.28 -13.34 19.47
C THR A 44 18.34 -13.89 18.50
N PRO A 45 18.85 -15.12 18.65
CA PRO A 45 19.78 -15.74 17.70
C PRO A 45 19.16 -15.87 16.30
N PHE A 46 19.97 -15.73 15.24
CA PHE A 46 19.51 -15.93 13.86
C PHE A 46 18.95 -17.33 13.59
N LEU A 47 19.50 -18.37 14.24
CA LEU A 47 19.00 -19.73 14.14
C LEU A 47 17.52 -19.86 14.56
N VAL A 48 17.11 -19.14 15.60
CA VAL A 48 15.69 -19.11 16.04
C VAL A 48 14.81 -18.46 14.98
N ALA A 49 15.29 -17.40 14.35
CA ALA A 49 14.55 -16.70 13.28
C ALA A 49 14.48 -17.55 12.00
N GLU A 50 15.52 -18.27 11.67
CA GLU A 50 15.57 -19.24 10.54
C GLU A 50 14.56 -20.38 10.76
N ASN A 51 14.57 -21.00 11.95
CA ASN A 51 13.60 -22.02 12.32
C ASN A 51 12.16 -21.50 12.30
N PHE A 52 11.94 -20.25 12.73
CA PHE A 52 10.62 -19.61 12.65
C PHE A 52 10.18 -19.41 11.20
N ALA A 53 11.07 -18.96 10.31
CA ALA A 53 10.78 -18.79 8.89
C ALA A 53 10.46 -20.15 8.23
N ASN A 54 11.21 -21.21 8.55
CA ASN A 54 10.92 -22.58 8.08
C ASN A 54 9.53 -23.05 8.53
N LYS A 55 9.18 -22.87 9.80
CA LYS A 55 7.81 -23.20 10.31
C LYS A 55 6.70 -22.42 9.60
N LYS A 56 7.00 -21.23 9.09
CA LYS A 56 6.05 -20.35 8.37
C LYS A 56 6.16 -20.48 6.85
N LYS A 57 6.90 -21.46 6.31
CA LYS A 57 7.12 -21.68 4.88
C LYS A 57 5.83 -21.64 4.05
N GLY A 58 4.81 -22.40 4.44
CA GLY A 58 3.54 -22.43 3.72
C GLY A 58 2.84 -21.06 3.65
N TRP A 59 2.91 -20.27 4.74
CA TRP A 59 2.40 -18.90 4.75
C TRP A 59 3.20 -17.98 3.82
N ILE A 60 4.54 -18.10 3.82
CA ILE A 60 5.42 -17.30 2.95
C ILE A 60 5.12 -17.60 1.48
N LEU A 61 5.05 -18.88 1.09
CA LEU A 61 4.74 -19.31 -0.29
C LEU A 61 3.37 -18.78 -0.75
N LYS A 62 2.36 -18.87 0.12
CA LYS A 62 1.04 -18.28 -0.16
C LYS A 62 1.14 -16.78 -0.39
N LYS A 63 1.93 -16.05 0.42
CA LYS A 63 2.13 -14.61 0.25
C LYS A 63 2.88 -14.28 -1.05
N ILE A 64 3.90 -15.03 -1.41
CA ILE A 64 4.61 -14.90 -2.68
C ILE A 64 3.64 -15.08 -3.86
N SER A 65 2.82 -16.13 -3.83
CA SER A 65 1.81 -16.38 -4.87
C SER A 65 0.78 -15.25 -4.95
N GLU A 66 0.25 -14.77 -3.81
CA GLU A 66 -0.68 -13.63 -3.76
C GLU A 66 -0.06 -12.36 -4.38
N ILE A 67 1.22 -12.09 -4.11
CA ILE A 67 1.95 -10.94 -4.65
C ILE A 67 2.21 -11.11 -6.15
N SER A 68 2.62 -12.29 -6.58
CA SER A 68 2.88 -12.59 -8.00
C SER A 68 1.62 -12.51 -8.87
N ALA A 69 0.45 -12.81 -8.28
CA ALA A 69 -0.83 -12.70 -8.98
C ALA A 69 -1.33 -11.25 -9.13
N LYS A 70 -0.74 -10.28 -8.41
CA LYS A 70 -1.13 -8.87 -8.49
C LYS A 70 -0.53 -8.21 -9.73
N LYS A 71 -1.31 -7.36 -10.38
CA LYS A 71 -0.83 -6.52 -11.48
C LYS A 71 0.06 -5.41 -10.92
N ARG A 72 1.36 -5.45 -11.22
CA ARG A 72 2.27 -4.35 -10.91
C ARG A 72 2.05 -3.21 -11.91
N LEU A 73 1.84 -2.01 -11.39
CA LEU A 73 1.74 -0.81 -12.20
C LEU A 73 3.10 -0.11 -12.21
N SER A 74 3.60 0.17 -13.40
CA SER A 74 4.79 1.00 -13.62
C SER A 74 4.44 2.13 -14.59
N LEU A 75 4.88 3.32 -14.28
CA LEU A 75 4.81 4.45 -15.18
C LEU A 75 5.81 4.22 -16.31
N LYS A 76 5.42 4.50 -17.55
CA LYS A 76 6.32 4.49 -18.71
C LYS A 76 6.81 5.91 -18.94
N ASP A 77 8.07 6.07 -19.26
CA ASP A 77 8.70 7.40 -19.43
C ASP A 77 8.18 8.17 -20.65
N ASP A 78 7.54 7.47 -21.60
CA ASP A 78 7.03 8.00 -22.86
C ASP A 78 5.54 8.45 -22.83
N GLU A 79 4.84 8.28 -21.72
CA GLU A 79 3.46 8.74 -21.58
C GLU A 79 3.38 10.17 -21.02
N ASP A 80 2.48 10.98 -21.59
CA ASP A 80 2.15 12.31 -21.05
C ASP A 80 1.35 12.20 -19.75
N HIS A 81 2.09 11.89 -18.67
CA HIS A 81 1.50 11.80 -17.33
C HIS A 81 0.96 13.14 -16.84
N SER A 82 1.54 14.27 -17.29
CA SER A 82 1.11 15.61 -16.88
C SER A 82 -0.32 15.91 -17.29
N LYS A 83 -0.72 15.49 -18.50
CA LYS A 83 -2.11 15.63 -18.97
C LYS A 83 -3.06 14.78 -18.14
N LYS A 84 -2.69 13.53 -17.86
CA LYS A 84 -3.51 12.63 -17.03
C LYS A 84 -3.62 13.12 -15.57
N GLU A 85 -2.54 13.65 -14.99
CA GLU A 85 -2.54 14.26 -13.65
C GLU A 85 -3.46 15.48 -13.60
N ARG A 86 -3.47 16.33 -14.65
CA ARG A 86 -4.40 17.47 -14.75
C ARG A 86 -5.86 17.01 -14.76
N MET A 87 -6.19 16.00 -15.59
CA MET A 87 -7.54 15.44 -15.64
C MET A 87 -7.98 14.88 -14.28
N ILE A 88 -7.05 14.23 -13.54
CA ILE A 88 -7.36 13.75 -12.19
C ILE A 88 -7.53 14.91 -11.21
N SER A 89 -6.76 15.99 -11.33
CA SER A 89 -6.94 17.19 -10.50
C SER A 89 -8.32 17.81 -10.72
N GLU A 90 -8.75 17.95 -11.97
CA GLU A 90 -10.09 18.43 -12.31
C GLU A 90 -11.20 17.51 -11.74
N LEU A 91 -10.96 16.18 -11.76
CA LEU A 91 -11.88 15.22 -11.14
C LEU A 91 -11.93 15.35 -9.61
N VAL A 92 -10.80 15.63 -8.96
CA VAL A 92 -10.76 15.92 -7.51
C VAL A 92 -11.64 17.13 -7.19
N ASP A 93 -11.54 18.22 -7.98
CA ASP A 93 -12.36 19.42 -7.81
C ASP A 93 -13.86 19.12 -7.97
N GLN A 94 -14.21 18.35 -9.02
CA GLN A 94 -15.59 17.95 -9.27
C GLN A 94 -16.16 17.09 -8.13
N LEU A 95 -15.39 16.11 -7.64
CA LEU A 95 -15.82 15.24 -6.54
C LEU A 95 -15.87 16.01 -5.21
N ALA A 96 -14.91 16.89 -4.95
CA ALA A 96 -14.92 17.75 -3.78
C ALA A 96 -16.17 18.65 -3.76
N LYS A 97 -16.48 19.28 -4.87
CA LYS A 97 -17.71 20.10 -5.01
C LYS A 97 -18.98 19.28 -4.84
N LYS A 98 -19.04 18.09 -5.46
CA LYS A 98 -20.21 17.21 -5.41
C LYS A 98 -20.54 16.73 -3.99
N PHE A 99 -19.54 16.47 -3.16
CA PHE A 99 -19.69 15.91 -1.81
C PHE A 99 -19.36 16.94 -0.70
N ASP A 100 -19.23 18.21 -1.06
CA ASP A 100 -18.95 19.30 -0.13
C ASP A 100 -17.68 19.06 0.71
N PHE A 101 -16.59 18.68 0.06
CA PHE A 101 -15.27 18.59 0.68
C PHE A 101 -14.44 19.83 0.40
N GLN A 102 -13.65 20.23 1.40
CA GLN A 102 -12.68 21.32 1.26
C GLN A 102 -11.27 20.77 1.49
N TYR A 103 -10.36 21.07 0.59
CA TYR A 103 -8.96 20.73 0.69
C TYR A 103 -8.08 21.93 0.31
N ASN A 104 -6.81 21.91 0.72
CA ASN A 104 -5.90 23.02 0.44
C ASN A 104 -5.16 22.84 -0.90
N THR A 105 -4.51 21.71 -1.07
CA THR A 105 -3.69 21.41 -2.26
C THR A 105 -3.82 19.96 -2.67
N VAL A 106 -3.63 19.70 -3.98
CA VAL A 106 -3.43 18.35 -4.53
C VAL A 106 -2.08 18.29 -5.20
N ILE A 107 -1.28 17.30 -4.83
CA ILE A 107 0.02 17.04 -5.46
C ILE A 107 0.11 15.58 -5.89
N PHE A 108 0.91 15.30 -6.91
CA PHE A 108 1.17 13.96 -7.42
C PHE A 108 2.59 13.53 -7.13
N LYS A 109 2.76 12.31 -6.56
CA LYS A 109 4.08 11.72 -6.29
C LYS A 109 4.11 10.26 -6.75
N ASP A 110 5.27 9.79 -7.20
CA ASP A 110 5.47 8.35 -7.37
C ASP A 110 5.75 7.73 -6.00
N MET A 111 4.74 7.06 -5.46
CA MET A 111 4.80 6.42 -4.15
C MET A 111 4.84 4.90 -4.30
N THR A 112 5.54 4.23 -3.38
CA THR A 112 5.75 2.77 -3.42
C THR A 112 4.87 1.99 -2.44
N SER A 113 4.15 2.68 -1.54
CA SER A 113 3.46 2.01 -0.41
C SER A 113 1.99 2.42 -0.22
N ARG A 114 1.51 3.47 -0.92
CA ARG A 114 0.14 3.96 -0.77
C ARG A 114 -0.37 4.62 -2.05
N TRP A 115 -1.68 4.62 -2.22
CA TRP A 115 -2.36 5.25 -3.36
C TRP A 115 -2.57 6.73 -3.17
N GLY A 116 -2.76 7.16 -1.93
CA GLY A 116 -2.94 8.55 -1.55
C GLY A 116 -2.64 8.79 -0.09
N SER A 117 -2.75 10.04 0.33
CA SER A 117 -2.76 10.48 1.72
C SER A 117 -3.32 11.89 1.84
N CYS A 118 -3.99 12.18 2.95
CA CYS A 118 -4.45 13.51 3.32
C CYS A 118 -3.76 13.94 4.62
N SER A 119 -3.11 15.11 4.62
CA SER A 119 -2.49 15.68 5.83
C SER A 119 -3.53 16.24 6.79
N TYR A 120 -3.08 16.66 7.97
CA TYR A 120 -3.95 17.30 8.97
C TYR A 120 -4.47 18.65 8.45
N GLU A 121 -3.66 19.37 7.67
CA GLU A 121 -4.02 20.64 7.00
C GLU A 121 -4.81 20.44 5.71
N ASN A 122 -5.34 19.24 5.44
CA ASN A 122 -6.11 18.92 4.24
C ASN A 122 -5.33 19.06 2.92
N ASN A 123 -4.00 18.85 2.94
CA ASN A 123 -3.23 18.70 1.72
C ASN A 123 -3.32 17.23 1.26
N ILE A 124 -3.75 17.03 0.03
CA ILE A 124 -3.92 15.71 -0.57
C ILE A 124 -2.70 15.38 -1.43
N CYS A 125 -2.12 14.21 -1.21
CA CYS A 125 -1.06 13.66 -2.05
C CYS A 125 -1.59 12.39 -2.73
N LEU A 126 -1.62 12.36 -4.06
CA LEU A 126 -2.07 11.23 -4.86
C LEU A 126 -0.88 10.54 -5.55
N ASN A 127 -0.98 9.23 -5.68
CA ASN A 127 0.03 8.47 -6.41
C ASN A 127 -0.16 8.66 -7.92
N LYS A 128 0.92 8.98 -8.64
CA LYS A 128 0.92 9.09 -10.12
C LYS A 128 0.35 7.85 -10.80
N LYS A 129 0.52 6.67 -10.20
CA LYS A 129 -0.04 5.40 -10.71
C LYS A 129 -1.56 5.32 -10.71
N LEU A 130 -2.27 6.29 -10.11
CA LEU A 130 -3.73 6.42 -10.25
C LEU A 130 -4.15 6.61 -11.70
N THR A 131 -3.30 7.21 -12.54
CA THR A 131 -3.52 7.38 -13.98
C THR A 131 -3.64 6.06 -14.74
N LEU A 132 -3.20 4.96 -14.15
CA LEU A 132 -3.19 3.61 -14.72
C LEU A 132 -4.34 2.73 -14.19
N LEU A 133 -5.09 3.22 -13.20
CA LEU A 133 -6.21 2.48 -12.63
C LEU A 133 -7.49 2.69 -13.45
N PRO A 134 -8.38 1.68 -13.52
CA PRO A 134 -9.75 1.87 -13.96
C PRO A 134 -10.45 2.94 -13.12
N ASP A 135 -11.33 3.70 -13.76
CA ASP A 135 -12.01 4.87 -13.18
C ASP A 135 -12.64 4.57 -11.82
N ARG A 136 -13.38 3.47 -11.70
CA ARG A 136 -14.04 3.09 -10.44
C ARG A 136 -13.08 2.95 -9.26
N PHE A 137 -11.84 2.50 -9.50
CA PHE A 137 -10.82 2.34 -8.46
C PHE A 137 -10.13 3.66 -8.15
N ARG A 138 -9.83 4.43 -9.19
CA ARG A 138 -9.26 5.78 -9.08
C ARG A 138 -10.19 6.68 -8.26
N ASP A 139 -11.47 6.73 -8.64
CA ASP A 139 -12.47 7.59 -8.00
C ASP A 139 -12.70 7.16 -6.53
N CYS A 140 -12.70 5.87 -6.26
CA CYS A 140 -12.75 5.34 -4.88
C CYS A 140 -11.58 5.85 -4.04
N ILE A 141 -10.35 5.87 -4.57
CA ILE A 141 -9.18 6.36 -3.84
C ILE A 141 -9.28 7.88 -3.64
N ILE A 142 -9.66 8.64 -4.66
CA ILE A 142 -9.82 10.09 -4.56
C ILE A 142 -10.85 10.44 -3.47
N LEU A 143 -12.01 9.80 -3.48
CA LEU A 143 -13.06 10.01 -2.48
C LEU A 143 -12.61 9.59 -1.07
N HIS A 144 -11.77 8.55 -0.95
CA HIS A 144 -11.16 8.16 0.32
C HIS A 144 -10.28 9.28 0.90
N GLU A 145 -9.42 9.86 0.08
CA GLU A 145 -8.55 10.96 0.52
C GLU A 145 -9.33 12.26 0.78
N LEU A 146 -10.35 12.55 -0.03
CA LEU A 146 -11.25 13.68 0.22
C LEU A 146 -12.04 13.52 1.53
N LEU A 147 -12.52 12.31 1.85
CA LEU A 147 -13.22 12.07 3.11
C LEU A 147 -12.31 12.31 4.33
N HIS A 148 -10.99 12.08 4.18
CA HIS A 148 -10.02 12.42 5.21
C HIS A 148 -9.89 13.91 5.50
N THR A 149 -10.42 14.81 4.67
CA THR A 149 -10.49 16.22 5.00
C THR A 149 -11.45 16.49 6.17
N LYS A 150 -12.47 15.65 6.33
CA LYS A 150 -13.46 15.73 7.43
C LYS A 150 -13.22 14.68 8.53
N ILE A 151 -12.81 13.46 8.17
CA ILE A 151 -12.68 12.32 9.11
C ILE A 151 -11.29 11.72 9.00
N LYS A 152 -10.41 12.03 9.95
CA LYS A 152 -8.98 11.66 9.88
C LYS A 152 -8.68 10.18 10.18
N ASN A 153 -9.56 9.44 10.83
CA ASN A 153 -9.33 8.04 11.21
C ASN A 153 -10.31 7.09 10.49
N HIS A 154 -9.91 5.84 10.32
CA HIS A 154 -10.70 4.79 9.65
C HIS A 154 -11.65 4.05 10.61
N GLY A 155 -12.26 4.74 11.57
CA GLY A 155 -13.26 4.17 12.47
C GLY A 155 -14.55 3.75 11.74
N SER A 156 -15.52 3.25 12.49
CA SER A 156 -16.85 2.85 11.95
C SER A 156 -17.54 4.01 11.23
N PHE A 157 -17.44 5.20 11.78
CA PHE A 157 -18.04 6.42 11.20
C PHE A 157 -17.43 6.74 9.82
N PHE A 158 -16.09 6.65 9.65
CA PHE A 158 -15.45 6.81 8.35
C PHE A 158 -16.04 5.85 7.30
N TRP A 159 -16.12 4.57 7.63
CA TRP A 159 -16.62 3.57 6.69
C TRP A 159 -18.10 3.73 6.38
N SER A 160 -18.91 4.17 7.35
CA SER A 160 -20.32 4.49 7.14
C SER A 160 -20.50 5.66 6.17
N GLU A 161 -19.77 6.75 6.38
CA GLU A 161 -19.83 7.91 5.48
C GLU A 161 -19.26 7.58 4.09
N PHE A 162 -18.17 6.79 4.05
CA PHE A 162 -17.59 6.39 2.77
C PHE A 162 -18.54 5.50 1.96
N ASP A 163 -19.28 4.60 2.61
CA ASP A 163 -20.22 3.66 1.95
C ASP A 163 -21.45 4.40 1.38
N ARG A 164 -21.82 5.56 1.93
CA ARG A 164 -22.86 6.44 1.36
C ARG A 164 -22.44 7.05 0.02
N MET A 165 -21.16 7.33 -0.16
CA MET A 165 -20.63 7.94 -1.40
C MET A 165 -20.24 6.87 -2.42
N VAL A 166 -19.69 5.75 -1.96
CA VAL A 166 -19.19 4.64 -2.77
C VAL A 166 -19.78 3.34 -2.24
N PRO A 167 -20.84 2.80 -2.85
CA PRO A 167 -21.46 1.57 -2.40
C PRO A 167 -20.45 0.42 -2.29
N ASN A 168 -20.44 -0.27 -1.14
CA ASN A 168 -19.47 -1.31 -0.81
C ASN A 168 -18.01 -0.81 -0.76
N ALA A 169 -17.79 0.44 -0.34
CA ALA A 169 -16.50 1.12 -0.30
C ALA A 169 -15.37 0.26 0.30
N LYS A 170 -15.61 -0.34 1.46
CA LYS A 170 -14.65 -1.20 2.15
C LYS A 170 -14.27 -2.45 1.32
N ARG A 171 -15.23 -3.02 0.57
CA ARG A 171 -14.98 -4.14 -0.34
C ARG A 171 -14.16 -3.69 -1.53
N LEU A 172 -14.53 -2.56 -2.14
CA LEU A 172 -13.85 -1.99 -3.28
C LEU A 172 -12.39 -1.62 -2.94
N HIS A 173 -12.16 -0.97 -1.81
CA HIS A 173 -10.82 -0.65 -1.31
C HIS A 173 -9.94 -1.90 -1.11
N ARG A 174 -10.52 -2.98 -0.56
CA ARG A 174 -9.82 -4.28 -0.45
C ARG A 174 -9.53 -4.91 -1.82
N GLU A 175 -10.45 -4.76 -2.78
CA GLU A 175 -10.28 -5.27 -4.15
C GLU A 175 -9.10 -4.59 -4.85
N ILE A 176 -8.93 -3.26 -4.73
CA ILE A 176 -7.79 -2.52 -5.25
C ILE A 176 -6.48 -3.12 -4.73
N ASN A 177 -6.35 -3.24 -3.41
CA ASN A 177 -5.15 -3.75 -2.76
C ASN A 177 -4.89 -5.26 -3.05
N LYS A 178 -5.92 -6.01 -3.43
CA LYS A 178 -5.80 -7.41 -3.86
C LYS A 178 -5.33 -7.53 -5.30
N LYS A 179 -5.76 -6.61 -6.20
CA LYS A 179 -5.48 -6.70 -7.65
C LYS A 179 -4.19 -6.02 -8.07
N TYR A 180 -3.80 -4.95 -7.39
CA TYR A 180 -2.69 -4.10 -7.82
C TYR A 180 -1.60 -3.99 -6.76
N ILE A 181 -0.36 -3.84 -7.25
CA ILE A 181 0.81 -3.44 -6.46
C ILE A 181 1.25 -2.07 -6.97
N ILE A 182 1.54 -1.20 -6.02
CA ILE A 182 2.11 0.13 -6.26
C ILE A 182 3.59 0.01 -6.64
#